data_d49d841880d643ac97c6d8554555c48e
#
_entry.id   d49d841880d643ac97c6d8554555c48e
#
_cell.length_a   1.000
_cell.length_b   1.000
_cell.length_c   1.000
_cell.angle_alpha   90.00
_cell.angle_beta   90.00
_cell.angle_gamma   90.00
#
_symmetry.space_group_name_H-M   'P 1'
#
loop_
_entity.id
_entity.type
_entity.pdbx_description
1 polymer ?
#
loop_
_entity_poly.entity_id
_entity_poly.type
_entity_poly.pdbx_seq_one_letter_code
_entity_poly.pdbx_strand_id
1 'polypeptide(L)'
;MRKLYENLPKVACWLLGSALLCLIAGCHDDCNDVLVAMERGGGACAFVSNCTQVAANGKWKKTGDCSLLIDAGDVTELAKFCGMRPQFVVCQSYLGLLTLQLKGGFCHKGLVVSVSGEMLTEDRAQQSSQADETWRWKRVDDFIYWYEE
;
A
#
# COMPACT_ATOMS: atom_id res chain seq x y z
N MET A 1 11.88 -51.43 -22.29
CA MET A 1 10.95 -50.26 -22.12
C MET A 1 10.36 -50.18 -20.72
N ARG A 2 11.16 -50.21 -19.65
CA ARG A 2 10.65 -50.18 -18.24
C ARG A 2 11.36 -49.15 -17.33
N LYS A 3 12.16 -48.22 -17.86
CA LYS A 3 12.97 -47.27 -17.06
C LYS A 3 12.54 -45.78 -17.21
N LEU A 4 11.44 -45.49 -17.91
CA LEU A 4 11.02 -44.10 -18.16
C LEU A 4 10.00 -43.55 -17.18
N TYR A 5 9.44 -44.36 -16.30
CA TYR A 5 8.33 -43.93 -15.40
C TYR A 5 8.74 -43.65 -13.95
N GLU A 6 9.99 -43.95 -13.54
CA GLU A 6 10.37 -43.76 -12.12
C GLU A 6 10.83 -42.35 -11.76
N ASN A 7 11.02 -41.44 -12.74
CA ASN A 7 11.53 -40.09 -12.47
C ASN A 7 10.48 -38.96 -12.61
N LEU A 8 9.27 -39.25 -13.10
CA LEU A 8 8.22 -38.22 -13.27
C LEU A 8 7.69 -37.65 -11.96
N PRO A 9 7.48 -38.40 -10.85
CA PRO A 9 6.90 -37.79 -9.64
C PRO A 9 7.89 -36.88 -8.91
N LYS A 10 9.18 -37.09 -9.00
CA LYS A 10 10.16 -36.25 -8.30
C LYS A 10 10.35 -34.88 -8.94
N VAL A 11 10.34 -34.78 -10.24
CA VAL A 11 10.48 -33.53 -10.97
C VAL A 11 9.19 -32.67 -10.79
N ALA A 12 8.02 -33.30 -10.83
CA ALA A 12 6.75 -32.62 -10.60
C ALA A 12 6.63 -32.04 -9.17
N CYS A 13 7.11 -32.78 -8.15
CA CYS A 13 7.15 -32.27 -6.78
C CYS A 13 8.12 -31.09 -6.61
N TRP A 14 9.25 -31.09 -7.31
CA TRP A 14 10.19 -29.96 -7.26
C TRP A 14 9.65 -28.71 -7.93
N LEU A 15 8.95 -28.84 -9.05
CA LEU A 15 8.33 -27.73 -9.75
C LEU A 15 7.14 -27.15 -8.96
N LEU A 16 6.32 -28.00 -8.35
CA LEU A 16 5.22 -27.56 -7.49
C LEU A 16 5.74 -26.92 -6.19
N GLY A 17 6.80 -27.46 -5.60
CA GLY A 17 7.45 -26.89 -4.41
C GLY A 17 8.08 -25.52 -4.71
N SER A 18 8.73 -25.35 -5.86
CA SER A 18 9.33 -24.09 -6.29
C SER A 18 8.26 -23.02 -6.59
N ALA A 19 7.16 -23.40 -7.23
CA ALA A 19 6.03 -22.48 -7.50
C ALA A 19 5.34 -22.07 -6.19
N LEU A 20 5.16 -22.98 -5.23
CA LEU A 20 4.59 -22.69 -3.93
C LEU A 20 5.52 -21.79 -3.09
N LEU A 21 6.83 -22.01 -3.14
CA LEU A 21 7.83 -21.15 -2.50
C LEU A 21 7.85 -19.74 -3.11
N CYS A 22 7.69 -19.61 -4.42
CA CYS A 22 7.56 -18.29 -5.06
C CYS A 22 6.27 -17.57 -4.67
N LEU A 23 5.17 -18.29 -4.44
CA LEU A 23 3.91 -17.70 -3.94
C LEU A 23 4.03 -17.25 -2.48
N ILE A 24 4.79 -17.96 -1.64
CA ILE A 24 5.02 -17.61 -0.24
C ILE A 24 6.07 -16.49 -0.13
N ALA A 25 7.09 -16.46 -0.99
CA ALA A 25 8.08 -15.38 -1.03
C ALA A 25 7.51 -14.04 -1.53
N GLY A 26 6.32 -14.04 -2.16
CA GLY A 26 5.61 -12.83 -2.59
C GLY A 26 4.93 -12.05 -1.45
N CYS A 27 4.86 -12.60 -0.25
CA CYS A 27 4.38 -11.92 0.96
C CYS A 27 5.56 -11.34 1.76
N HIS A 28 6.50 -10.63 1.11
CA HIS A 28 7.55 -9.88 1.79
C HIS A 28 6.90 -8.81 2.67
N ASP A 29 7.54 -8.47 3.78
CA ASP A 29 7.07 -7.45 4.73
C ASP A 29 7.18 -6.05 4.10
N ASP A 30 6.32 -5.78 3.13
CA ASP A 30 6.27 -4.52 2.38
C ASP A 30 6.10 -3.31 3.32
N CYS A 31 5.52 -3.51 4.51
CA CYS A 31 5.39 -2.46 5.51
C CYS A 31 6.75 -1.98 5.99
N ASN A 32 7.68 -2.89 6.31
CA ASN A 32 9.02 -2.51 6.75
C ASN A 32 9.81 -1.82 5.64
N ASP A 33 9.67 -2.25 4.39
CA ASP A 33 10.34 -1.60 3.25
C ASP A 33 9.83 -0.17 3.07
N VAL A 34 8.54 0.07 3.21
CA VAL A 34 7.94 1.40 3.17
C VAL A 34 8.42 2.27 4.33
N LEU A 35 8.50 1.72 5.55
CA LEU A 35 9.02 2.46 6.72
C LEU A 35 10.47 2.88 6.53
N VAL A 36 11.33 1.99 6.02
CA VAL A 36 12.73 2.30 5.71
C VAL A 36 12.84 3.38 4.63
N ALA A 37 12.01 3.32 3.59
CA ALA A 37 11.98 4.34 2.55
C ALA A 37 11.51 5.69 3.11
N MET A 38 10.50 5.70 3.95
CA MET A 38 9.98 6.90 4.62
C MET A 38 11.05 7.56 5.49
N GLU A 39 11.78 6.81 6.29
CA GLU A 39 12.88 7.32 7.11
C GLU A 39 13.97 7.96 6.24
N ARG A 40 14.34 7.34 5.12
CA ARG A 40 15.29 7.91 4.16
C ARG A 40 14.77 9.18 3.49
N GLY A 41 13.46 9.32 3.34
CA GLY A 41 12.80 10.50 2.77
C GLY A 41 12.65 11.68 3.73
N GLY A 42 13.08 11.54 4.98
CA GLY A 42 12.99 12.59 6.02
C GLY A 42 11.99 12.28 7.14
N GLY A 43 11.51 11.03 7.20
CA GLY A 43 10.65 10.52 8.25
C GLY A 43 9.16 10.79 8.02
N ALA A 44 8.36 10.34 8.99
CA ALA A 44 6.90 10.43 8.94
C ALA A 44 6.40 11.88 8.81
N CYS A 45 6.98 12.84 9.53
CA CYS A 45 6.59 14.24 9.44
C CYS A 45 6.77 14.83 8.04
N ALA A 46 7.89 14.54 7.37
CA ALA A 46 8.15 14.98 6.00
C ALA A 46 7.14 14.36 5.02
N PHE A 47 6.84 13.08 5.20
CA PHE A 47 5.85 12.37 4.39
C PHE A 47 4.44 12.95 4.57
N VAL A 48 3.98 13.17 5.82
CA VAL A 48 2.66 13.78 6.10
C VAL A 48 2.58 15.19 5.50
N SER A 49 3.65 16.00 5.64
CA SER A 49 3.72 17.33 5.04
C SER A 49 3.58 17.27 3.52
N ASN A 50 4.26 16.34 2.86
CA ASN A 50 4.16 16.15 1.41
C ASN A 50 2.74 15.70 1.01
N CYS A 51 2.16 14.74 1.73
CA CYS A 51 0.76 14.32 1.52
C CYS A 51 -0.23 15.49 1.66
N THR A 52 -0.03 16.36 2.65
CA THR A 52 -0.88 17.54 2.86
C THR A 52 -0.75 18.53 1.70
N GLN A 53 0.46 18.75 1.19
CA GLN A 53 0.67 19.60 0.01
C GLN A 53 0.03 19.01 -1.24
N VAL A 54 0.16 17.71 -1.47
CA VAL A 54 -0.49 17.03 -2.58
C VAL A 54 -2.01 17.10 -2.45
N ALA A 55 -2.56 16.91 -1.25
CA ALA A 55 -4.00 17.02 -1.02
C ALA A 55 -4.53 18.44 -1.36
N ALA A 56 -3.77 19.47 -1.01
CA ALA A 56 -4.16 20.87 -1.25
C ALA A 56 -3.97 21.34 -2.69
N ASN A 57 -2.90 20.92 -3.36
CA ASN A 57 -2.45 21.50 -4.63
C ASN A 57 -2.46 20.53 -5.81
N GLY A 58 -2.65 19.22 -5.55
CA GLY A 58 -2.66 18.18 -6.58
C GLY A 58 -3.79 18.34 -7.58
N LYS A 59 -3.63 17.72 -8.73
CA LYS A 59 -4.68 17.65 -9.76
C LYS A 59 -5.55 16.44 -9.51
N TRP A 60 -6.81 16.70 -9.14
CA TRP A 60 -7.76 15.69 -8.73
C TRP A 60 -8.88 15.50 -9.74
N LYS A 61 -9.22 14.25 -10.01
CA LYS A 61 -10.44 13.87 -10.72
C LYS A 61 -11.49 13.40 -9.72
N LYS A 62 -12.60 14.12 -9.62
CA LYS A 62 -13.70 13.76 -8.72
C LYS A 62 -14.36 12.45 -9.18
N THR A 63 -14.59 11.52 -8.23
CA THR A 63 -15.23 10.24 -8.45
C THR A 63 -16.14 9.95 -7.25
N GLY A 64 -17.43 10.27 -7.36
CA GLY A 64 -18.37 10.20 -6.23
C GLY A 64 -17.93 11.09 -5.08
N ASP A 65 -17.82 10.53 -3.88
CA ASP A 65 -17.42 11.23 -2.65
C ASP A 65 -15.90 11.34 -2.49
N CYS A 66 -15.13 10.75 -3.40
CA CYS A 66 -13.67 10.75 -3.39
C CYS A 66 -13.11 11.52 -4.57
N SER A 67 -11.81 11.84 -4.50
CA SER A 67 -11.06 12.39 -5.62
C SER A 67 -9.81 11.55 -5.88
N LEU A 68 -9.56 11.22 -7.14
CA LEU A 68 -8.41 10.44 -7.58
C LEU A 68 -7.32 11.39 -8.07
N LEU A 69 -6.07 11.21 -7.60
CA LEU A 69 -4.91 11.97 -8.07
C LEU A 69 -4.56 11.54 -9.51
N ILE A 70 -4.50 12.50 -10.42
CA ILE A 70 -4.21 12.26 -11.83
C ILE A 70 -2.84 12.81 -12.28
N ASP A 71 -2.15 13.59 -11.45
CA ASP A 71 -0.85 14.13 -11.78
C ASP A 71 0.27 13.10 -11.52
N ALA A 72 0.98 12.74 -12.59
CA ALA A 72 2.06 11.76 -12.51
C ALA A 72 3.27 12.28 -11.71
N GLY A 73 3.47 13.60 -11.66
CA GLY A 73 4.54 14.23 -10.88
C GLY A 73 4.30 14.07 -9.38
N ASP A 74 3.08 14.39 -8.93
CA ASP A 74 2.69 14.23 -7.52
C ASP A 74 2.77 12.77 -7.07
N VAL A 75 2.34 11.81 -7.91
CA VAL A 75 2.49 10.38 -7.63
C VAL A 75 3.96 9.99 -7.50
N THR A 76 4.85 10.57 -8.33
CA THR A 76 6.29 10.31 -8.29
C THR A 76 6.92 10.86 -7.02
N GLU A 77 6.50 12.03 -6.55
CA GLU A 77 6.98 12.59 -5.27
C GLU A 77 6.57 11.70 -4.09
N LEU A 78 5.31 11.26 -4.03
CA LEU A 78 4.85 10.31 -3.02
C LEU A 78 5.62 8.98 -3.06
N ALA A 79 5.96 8.49 -4.26
CA ALA A 79 6.73 7.27 -4.45
C ALA A 79 8.12 7.31 -3.80
N LYS A 80 8.75 8.48 -3.72
CA LYS A 80 10.07 8.65 -3.06
C LYS A 80 10.02 8.30 -1.58
N PHE A 81 8.90 8.61 -0.91
CA PHE A 81 8.71 8.29 0.50
C PHE A 81 8.31 6.83 0.73
N CYS A 82 7.56 6.24 -0.20
CA CYS A 82 7.05 4.88 -0.04
C CYS A 82 8.05 3.81 -0.53
N GLY A 83 9.12 4.22 -1.26
CA GLY A 83 10.03 3.28 -1.92
C GLY A 83 9.41 2.50 -3.08
N MET A 84 8.13 2.74 -3.35
CA MET A 84 7.37 2.15 -4.47
C MET A 84 6.30 3.12 -4.95
N ARG A 85 5.94 3.01 -6.23
CA ARG A 85 4.94 3.88 -6.84
C ARG A 85 3.53 3.46 -6.42
N PRO A 86 2.73 4.36 -5.83
CA PRO A 86 1.31 4.09 -5.59
C PRO A 86 0.57 3.78 -6.90
N GLN A 87 -0.29 2.78 -6.88
CA GLN A 87 -1.19 2.47 -7.99
C GLN A 87 -2.32 3.48 -8.07
N PHE A 88 -2.86 3.84 -6.91
CA PHE A 88 -3.90 4.85 -6.76
C PHE A 88 -3.61 5.71 -5.55
N VAL A 89 -3.95 6.99 -5.66
CA VAL A 89 -3.95 7.94 -4.54
C VAL A 89 -5.33 8.58 -4.53
N VAL A 90 -6.05 8.39 -3.42
CA VAL A 90 -7.43 8.85 -3.26
C VAL A 90 -7.50 9.85 -2.11
N CYS A 91 -8.10 10.99 -2.35
CA CYS A 91 -8.40 11.98 -1.33
C CYS A 91 -9.89 11.95 -0.95
N GLN A 92 -10.16 11.83 0.34
CA GLN A 92 -11.47 11.98 0.93
C GLN A 92 -11.47 13.25 1.78
N SER A 93 -11.70 14.38 1.11
CA SER A 93 -11.57 15.71 1.72
C SER A 93 -12.50 15.91 2.92
N TYR A 94 -13.69 15.28 2.91
CA TYR A 94 -14.65 15.35 4.01
C TYR A 94 -14.16 14.63 5.29
N LEU A 95 -13.26 13.64 5.15
CA LEU A 95 -12.61 12.97 6.27
C LEU A 95 -11.23 13.56 6.59
N GLY A 96 -10.67 14.39 5.69
CA GLY A 96 -9.31 14.88 5.79
C GLY A 96 -8.27 13.75 5.65
N LEU A 97 -8.55 12.77 4.80
CA LEU A 97 -7.72 11.56 4.62
C LEU A 97 -7.22 11.43 3.19
N LEU A 98 -5.98 10.96 3.07
CA LEU A 98 -5.35 10.54 1.84
C LEU A 98 -5.03 9.05 1.92
N THR A 99 -5.51 8.26 0.97
CA THR A 99 -5.24 6.82 0.88
C THR A 99 -4.32 6.55 -0.30
N LEU A 100 -3.19 5.89 -0.04
CA LEU A 100 -2.23 5.44 -1.05
C LEU A 100 -2.33 3.92 -1.17
N GLN A 101 -2.85 3.43 -2.28
CA GLN A 101 -2.81 2.01 -2.57
C GLN A 101 -1.48 1.67 -3.25
N LEU A 102 -0.64 0.91 -2.57
CA LEU A 102 0.69 0.55 -3.05
C LEU A 102 0.68 -0.75 -3.84
N LYS A 103 -0.14 -1.70 -3.45
CA LYS A 103 -0.38 -2.96 -4.16
C LYS A 103 -1.88 -3.23 -4.26
N GLY A 104 -2.27 -3.89 -5.33
CA GLY A 104 -3.64 -4.33 -5.59
C GLY A 104 -3.66 -5.74 -6.19
N GLY A 105 -4.83 -6.21 -6.58
CA GLY A 105 -5.04 -7.57 -7.05
C GLY A 105 -5.51 -8.47 -5.92
N PHE A 106 -4.83 -9.59 -5.67
CA PHE A 106 -5.19 -10.51 -4.58
C PHE A 106 -4.75 -10.06 -3.19
N CYS A 107 -3.86 -9.07 -3.08
CA CYS A 107 -3.40 -8.51 -1.82
C CYS A 107 -3.44 -6.99 -1.93
N HIS A 108 -4.41 -6.35 -1.30
CA HIS A 108 -4.46 -4.90 -1.20
C HIS A 108 -3.59 -4.43 -0.04
N LYS A 109 -2.65 -3.54 -0.32
CA LYS A 109 -1.76 -2.98 0.70
C LYS A 109 -1.57 -1.49 0.45
N GLY A 110 -1.45 -0.73 1.52
CA GLY A 110 -1.22 0.70 1.38
C GLY A 110 -1.14 1.47 2.68
N LEU A 111 -1.26 2.78 2.55
CA LEU A 111 -1.19 3.74 3.63
C LEU A 111 -2.46 4.60 3.64
N VAL A 112 -2.94 4.90 4.84
CA VAL A 112 -3.90 5.97 5.09
C VAL A 112 -3.21 7.05 5.89
N VAL A 113 -3.30 8.29 5.43
CA VAL A 113 -2.60 9.44 6.00
C VAL A 113 -3.63 10.52 6.35
N SER A 114 -3.59 11.02 7.58
CA SER A 114 -4.35 12.21 7.97
C SER A 114 -3.68 13.46 7.41
N VAL A 115 -4.40 14.22 6.58
CA VAL A 115 -3.96 15.49 6.00
C VAL A 115 -4.69 16.69 6.60
N SER A 116 -5.58 16.45 7.57
CA SER A 116 -6.33 17.49 8.31
C SER A 116 -5.55 18.07 9.50
N GLY A 117 -4.41 17.46 9.86
CA GLY A 117 -3.66 17.79 11.07
C GLY A 117 -4.22 17.16 12.35
N GLU A 118 -5.26 16.35 12.25
CA GLU A 118 -5.81 15.60 13.38
C GLU A 118 -5.16 14.21 13.47
N MET A 119 -4.95 13.74 14.69
CA MET A 119 -4.47 12.36 14.90
C MET A 119 -5.41 11.36 14.24
N LEU A 120 -4.81 10.36 13.59
CA LEU A 120 -5.54 9.30 12.93
C LEU A 120 -5.78 8.14 13.92
N THR A 121 -7.05 7.76 14.07
CA THR A 121 -7.44 6.54 14.79
C THR A 121 -7.68 5.41 13.79
N GLU A 122 -7.63 4.17 14.26
CA GLU A 122 -7.90 3.00 13.42
C GLU A 122 -9.31 3.07 12.81
N ASP A 123 -10.32 3.42 13.61
CA ASP A 123 -11.70 3.56 13.13
C ASP A 123 -11.82 4.57 11.99
N ARG A 124 -11.13 5.72 12.08
CA ARG A 124 -11.10 6.71 10.98
C ARG A 124 -10.37 6.20 9.76
N ALA A 125 -9.26 5.47 9.95
CA ALA A 125 -8.53 4.88 8.85
C ALA A 125 -9.38 3.84 8.11
N GLN A 126 -10.11 3.00 8.85
CA GLN A 126 -11.03 2.00 8.28
C GLN A 126 -12.17 2.66 7.47
N GLN A 127 -12.71 3.80 7.90
CA GLN A 127 -13.75 4.53 7.16
C GLN A 127 -13.28 4.98 5.77
N SER A 128 -11.98 5.21 5.57
CA SER A 128 -11.43 5.68 4.30
C SER A 128 -11.36 4.61 3.21
N SER A 129 -11.34 3.35 3.57
CA SER A 129 -10.91 2.27 2.66
C SER A 129 -12.03 1.37 2.16
N GLN A 130 -13.27 1.51 2.59
CA GLN A 130 -14.31 0.48 2.38
C GLN A 130 -13.82 -0.93 2.79
N ALA A 131 -12.93 -0.95 3.80
CA ALA A 131 -12.25 -2.16 4.24
C ALA A 131 -13.25 -3.17 4.80
N ASP A 132 -13.08 -4.42 4.44
CA ASP A 132 -13.73 -5.55 5.08
C ASP A 132 -13.08 -5.78 6.47
N GLU A 133 -13.80 -6.43 7.39
CA GLU A 133 -13.33 -6.80 8.73
C GLU A 133 -12.08 -7.71 8.70
N THR A 134 -11.75 -8.27 7.54
CA THR A 134 -10.59 -9.15 7.33
C THR A 134 -9.27 -8.40 7.20
N TRP A 135 -9.29 -7.08 6.98
CA TRP A 135 -8.08 -6.30 6.76
C TRP A 135 -7.31 -6.07 8.07
N ARG A 136 -6.00 -6.17 7.98
CA ARG A 136 -5.10 -5.91 9.11
C ARG A 136 -4.62 -4.47 9.05
N TRP A 137 -4.66 -3.83 10.21
CA TRP A 137 -4.28 -2.44 10.40
C TRP A 137 -3.08 -2.34 11.35
N LYS A 138 -2.10 -1.55 10.99
CA LYS A 138 -0.92 -1.29 11.81
C LYS A 138 -0.67 0.20 11.88
N ARG A 139 -0.66 0.76 13.09
CA ARG A 139 -0.26 2.15 13.31
C ARG A 139 1.22 2.30 12.99
N VAL A 140 1.54 3.25 12.11
CA VAL A 140 2.91 3.62 11.70
C VAL A 140 3.36 4.85 12.47
N ASP A 141 2.48 5.85 12.59
CA ASP A 141 2.69 7.13 13.25
C ASP A 141 1.35 7.67 13.74
N ASP A 142 1.34 8.81 14.45
CA ASP A 142 0.10 9.47 14.91
C ASP A 142 -0.84 9.87 13.78
N PHE A 143 -0.32 10.02 12.57
CA PHE A 143 -1.04 10.46 11.38
C PHE A 143 -1.08 9.42 10.27
N ILE A 144 -0.51 8.22 10.46
CA ILE A 144 -0.32 7.22 9.40
C ILE A 144 -0.70 5.83 9.90
N TYR A 145 -1.55 5.15 9.12
CA TYR A 145 -1.82 3.72 9.26
C TYR A 145 -1.44 2.97 8.00
N TRP A 146 -0.84 1.80 8.20
CA TRP A 146 -0.67 0.76 7.19
C TRP A 146 -1.89 -0.15 7.19
N TYR A 147 -2.32 -0.58 6.01
CA TYR A 147 -3.34 -1.61 5.85
C TYR A 147 -2.89 -2.69 4.88
N GLU A 148 -3.34 -3.91 5.15
CA GLU A 148 -3.18 -5.06 4.27
C GLU A 148 -4.36 -6.03 4.39
N GLU A 149 -4.79 -6.57 3.24
CA GLU A 149 -5.80 -7.62 3.11
C GLU A 149 -5.17 -9.01 3.28
#